data_fc02544f71d4be8087d4284f89a81cfe
#
_entry.id   fc02544f71d4be8087d4284f89a81cfe
#
_cell.length_a   1.000
_cell.length_b   1.000
_cell.length_c   1.000
_cell.angle_alpha   90.00
_cell.angle_beta   90.00
_cell.angle_gamma   90.00
#
_symmetry.space_group_name_H-M   'P 1'
#
loop_
_entity.id
_entity.type
_entity.pdbx_description
1 polymer ?
#
loop_
_entity_poly.entity_id
_entity_poly.type
_entity_poly.pdbx_seq_one_letter_code
_entity_poly.pdbx_strand_id
1 'polypeptide(L)'
;YTNLNMNGNLYELDDMGELSHIRFSNRLDFVPHSDWGELEKYYSAKRIFHSMINSPDYMIKFRLDAGSLLIVDNYRVLHGRTSFNTSEGNRFLQGLYIDHDSIESKYKVLKQNI
;
A
#
# COMPACT_ATOMS: atom_id res chain seq x y z
N TYR A 1 13.21 -10.29 -20.13
CA TYR A 1 12.28 -9.34 -19.52
C TYR A 1 10.96 -10.07 -19.25
N THR A 2 10.50 -10.08 -18.00
CA THR A 2 9.21 -10.66 -17.62
C THR A 2 8.17 -9.53 -17.64
N ASN A 3 7.15 -9.68 -18.47
CA ASN A 3 6.02 -8.75 -18.47
C ASN A 3 4.98 -9.27 -17.48
N LEU A 4 4.93 -8.65 -16.31
CA LEU A 4 3.94 -8.96 -15.27
C LEU A 4 2.83 -7.91 -15.35
N ASN A 5 1.64 -8.33 -15.75
CA ASN A 5 0.47 -7.50 -15.80
C ASN A 5 -0.66 -8.15 -14.99
N MET A 6 -1.28 -7.39 -14.10
CA MET A 6 -2.40 -7.83 -13.28
C MET A 6 -3.51 -6.80 -13.36
N ASN A 7 -4.71 -7.25 -13.69
CA ASN A 7 -5.91 -6.44 -13.57
C ASN A 7 -6.51 -6.66 -12.18
N GLY A 8 -6.83 -5.59 -11.49
CA GLY A 8 -7.43 -5.66 -10.16
C GLY A 8 -8.08 -4.34 -9.78
N ASN A 9 -8.99 -4.41 -8.83
CA ASN A 9 -9.61 -3.22 -8.28
C ASN A 9 -8.60 -2.40 -7.46
N LEU A 10 -8.82 -1.08 -7.41
CA LEU A 10 -8.04 -0.18 -6.55
C LEU A 10 -8.23 -0.54 -5.07
N TYR A 11 -9.43 -0.93 -4.70
CA TYR A 11 -9.76 -1.43 -3.37
C TYR A 11 -10.73 -2.61 -3.45
N GLU A 12 -10.70 -3.43 -2.43
CA GLU A 12 -11.60 -4.57 -2.25
C GLU A 12 -12.26 -4.46 -0.89
N LEU A 13 -13.52 -4.86 -0.82
CA LEU A 13 -14.28 -4.95 0.43
C LEU A 13 -14.47 -6.42 0.80
N ASP A 14 -14.56 -6.69 2.07
CA ASP A 14 -14.94 -8.00 2.59
C ASP A 14 -16.47 -8.21 2.55
N ASP A 15 -16.92 -9.37 3.01
CA ASP A 15 -18.35 -9.75 3.03
C ASP A 15 -19.19 -8.85 3.95
N MET A 16 -18.55 -8.09 4.84
CA MET A 16 -19.20 -7.13 5.73
C MET A 16 -19.20 -5.70 5.17
N GLY A 17 -18.61 -5.51 3.99
CA GLY A 17 -18.47 -4.20 3.35
C GLY A 17 -17.32 -3.35 3.89
N GLU A 18 -16.42 -3.93 4.69
CA GLU A 18 -15.25 -3.26 5.23
C GLU A 18 -14.07 -3.36 4.25
N LEU A 19 -13.18 -2.37 4.28
CA LEU A 19 -11.99 -2.37 3.43
C LEU A 19 -11.08 -3.54 3.77
N SER A 20 -10.92 -4.48 2.85
CA SER A 20 -10.00 -5.63 2.99
C SER A 20 -8.66 -5.38 2.31
N HIS A 21 -8.67 -4.68 1.18
CA HIS A 21 -7.48 -4.49 0.37
C HIS A 21 -7.47 -3.13 -0.31
N ILE A 22 -6.29 -2.50 -0.38
CA ILE A 22 -6.07 -1.30 -1.16
C ILE A 22 -4.77 -1.42 -1.95
N ARG A 23 -4.81 -1.02 -3.22
CA ARG A 23 -3.64 -0.98 -4.13
C ARG A 23 -3.58 0.37 -4.80
N PHE A 24 -2.47 1.02 -4.69
CA PHE A 24 -2.25 2.29 -5.37
C PHE A 24 -0.75 2.52 -5.62
N SER A 25 -0.42 2.83 -6.85
CA SER A 25 0.95 3.19 -7.22
C SER A 25 0.96 4.25 -8.31
N ASN A 26 1.54 5.39 -8.04
CA ASN A 26 1.72 6.43 -9.06
C ASN A 26 2.71 6.05 -10.17
N ARG A 27 3.50 5.00 -9.97
CA ARG A 27 4.57 4.61 -10.90
C ARG A 27 4.23 3.39 -11.73
N LEU A 28 3.40 2.50 -11.19
CA LEU A 28 3.15 1.17 -11.77
C LEU A 28 1.73 1.01 -12.29
N ASP A 29 0.83 1.94 -11.96
CA ASP A 29 -0.54 1.87 -12.44
C ASP A 29 -0.59 2.04 -13.95
N PHE A 30 -1.18 1.07 -14.59
CA PHE A 30 -1.45 1.10 -16.01
C PHE A 30 -2.78 1.79 -16.29
N VAL A 31 -2.83 2.60 -17.35
CA VAL A 31 -4.07 3.23 -17.77
C VAL A 31 -4.96 2.20 -18.45
N PRO A 32 -6.18 1.96 -17.98
CA PRO A 32 -7.08 1.01 -18.61
C PRO A 32 -7.43 1.47 -20.04
N HIS A 33 -7.54 0.51 -20.96
CA HIS A 33 -8.13 0.76 -22.26
C HIS A 33 -9.63 0.93 -22.09
N SER A 34 -10.11 2.15 -22.29
CA SER A 34 -11.51 2.52 -22.14
C SER A 34 -11.86 3.66 -23.10
N ASP A 35 -13.15 3.92 -23.29
CA ASP A 35 -13.57 5.08 -24.04
C ASP A 35 -13.19 6.40 -23.32
N TRP A 36 -13.27 7.52 -24.04
CA TRP A 36 -12.84 8.81 -23.54
C TRP A 36 -13.62 9.27 -22.29
N GLY A 37 -14.93 9.03 -22.25
CA GLY A 37 -15.77 9.41 -21.12
C GLY A 37 -15.45 8.62 -19.84
N GLU A 38 -15.14 7.35 -19.98
CA GLU A 38 -14.71 6.51 -18.86
C GLU A 38 -13.31 6.92 -18.35
N LEU A 39 -12.39 7.24 -19.25
CA LEU A 39 -11.06 7.73 -18.88
C LEU A 39 -11.13 9.05 -18.12
N GLU A 40 -12.01 9.97 -18.51
CA GLU A 40 -12.20 11.23 -17.78
C GLU A 40 -12.70 11.00 -16.36
N LYS A 41 -13.67 10.12 -16.18
CA LYS A 41 -14.16 9.73 -14.83
C LYS A 41 -13.06 9.08 -14.02
N TYR A 42 -12.31 8.15 -14.60
CA TYR A 42 -11.19 7.48 -13.96
C TYR A 42 -10.14 8.48 -13.45
N TYR A 43 -9.68 9.37 -14.31
CA TYR A 43 -8.67 10.37 -13.91
C TYR A 43 -9.19 11.38 -12.92
N SER A 44 -10.46 11.73 -12.99
CA SER A 44 -11.10 12.60 -12.00
C SER A 44 -11.12 11.94 -10.61
N ALA A 45 -11.57 10.71 -10.54
CA ALA A 45 -11.56 9.93 -9.30
C ALA A 45 -10.14 9.72 -8.77
N LYS A 46 -9.19 9.39 -9.64
CA LYS A 46 -7.78 9.21 -9.27
C LYS A 46 -7.17 10.48 -8.68
N ARG A 47 -7.47 11.66 -9.22
CA ARG A 47 -7.01 12.94 -8.67
C ARG A 47 -7.57 13.20 -7.27
N ILE A 48 -8.86 12.95 -7.07
CA ILE A 48 -9.52 13.12 -5.76
C ILE A 48 -8.85 12.17 -4.75
N PHE A 49 -8.73 10.89 -5.10
CA PHE A 49 -8.10 9.90 -4.24
C PHE A 49 -6.65 10.27 -3.89
N HIS A 50 -5.87 10.69 -4.90
CA HIS A 50 -4.49 11.15 -4.69
C HIS A 50 -4.42 12.35 -3.74
N SER A 51 -5.35 13.30 -3.86
CA SER A 51 -5.44 14.43 -2.95
C SER A 51 -5.73 13.99 -1.52
N MET A 52 -6.65 13.04 -1.35
CA MET A 52 -7.01 12.52 -0.02
C MET A 52 -5.84 11.81 0.66
N ILE A 53 -5.19 10.86 -0.02
CA ILE A 53 -4.08 10.08 0.58
C ILE A 53 -2.84 10.94 0.91
N ASN A 54 -2.73 12.13 0.31
CA ASN A 54 -1.66 13.08 0.63
C ASN A 54 -2.10 14.19 1.60
N SER A 55 -3.36 14.17 2.04
CA SER A 55 -3.83 15.10 3.06
C SER A 55 -3.25 14.77 4.43
N PRO A 56 -2.89 15.78 5.23
CA PRO A 56 -2.46 15.57 6.62
C PRO A 56 -3.48 14.80 7.47
N ASP A 57 -4.77 14.88 7.12
CA ASP A 57 -5.85 14.22 7.86
C ASP A 57 -5.80 12.68 7.76
N TYR A 58 -5.18 12.17 6.69
CA TYR A 58 -5.10 10.73 6.40
C TYR A 58 -3.67 10.19 6.41
N MET A 59 -2.68 11.02 6.76
CA MET A 59 -1.28 10.67 6.67
C MET A 59 -0.56 10.80 8.01
N ILE A 60 0.08 9.71 8.44
CA ILE A 60 1.01 9.73 9.56
C ILE A 60 2.43 9.85 9.02
N LYS A 61 3.19 10.80 9.53
CA LYS A 61 4.62 10.97 9.21
C LYS A 61 5.46 10.75 10.45
N PHE A 62 6.47 9.93 10.34
CA PHE A 62 7.43 9.71 11.41
C PHE A 62 8.79 9.34 10.84
N ARG A 63 9.83 9.49 11.66
CA ARG A 63 11.18 9.06 11.33
C ARG A 63 11.42 7.68 11.92
N LEU A 64 12.03 6.80 11.12
CA LEU A 64 12.59 5.55 11.62
C LEU A 64 14.03 5.81 12.08
N ASP A 65 14.27 5.63 13.37
CA ASP A 65 15.61 5.71 13.94
C ASP A 65 16.35 4.38 13.76
N ALA A 66 17.66 4.41 13.96
CA ALA A 66 18.48 3.20 13.91
C ALA A 66 18.00 2.18 14.96
N GLY A 67 17.82 0.94 14.55
CA GLY A 67 17.29 -0.13 15.41
C GLY A 67 15.75 -0.18 15.49
N SER A 68 15.03 0.73 14.84
CA SER A 68 13.57 0.67 14.79
C SER A 68 13.09 -0.43 13.86
N LEU A 69 11.99 -1.08 14.25
CA LEU A 69 11.24 -2.02 13.44
C LEU A 69 9.86 -1.44 13.13
N LEU A 70 9.49 -1.41 11.85
CA LEU A 70 8.16 -1.05 11.40
C LEU A 70 7.45 -2.28 10.83
N ILE A 71 6.29 -2.61 11.37
CA ILE A 71 5.41 -3.67 10.85
C ILE A 71 4.13 -3.01 10.39
N VAL A 72 3.69 -3.32 9.18
CA VAL A 72 2.46 -2.78 8.59
C VAL A 72 1.65 -3.89 7.94
N ASP A 73 0.34 -3.80 8.03
CA ASP A 73 -0.56 -4.55 7.18
C ASP A 73 -0.62 -3.88 5.80
N ASN A 74 0.16 -4.42 4.87
CA ASN A 74 0.31 -3.85 3.54
C ASN A 74 -0.96 -3.97 2.68
N TYR A 75 -1.96 -4.71 3.13
CA TYR A 75 -3.26 -4.78 2.48
C TYR A 75 -4.14 -3.57 2.84
N ARG A 76 -3.97 -3.01 4.02
CA ARG A 76 -4.84 -1.96 4.55
C ARG A 76 -4.25 -0.57 4.54
N VAL A 77 -2.93 -0.43 4.36
CA VAL A 77 -2.28 0.88 4.39
C VAL A 77 -1.43 1.12 3.16
N LEU A 78 -1.50 2.33 2.67
CA LEU A 78 -0.54 2.83 1.68
C LEU A 78 0.67 3.38 2.43
N HIS A 79 1.84 3.15 1.88
CA HIS A 79 3.07 3.65 2.47
C HIS A 79 3.99 4.26 1.43
N GLY A 80 4.81 5.17 1.87
CA GLY A 80 5.78 5.83 1.03
C GLY A 80 6.91 6.43 1.85
N ARG A 81 7.81 7.09 1.19
CA ARG A 81 8.89 7.83 1.86
C ARG A 81 9.05 9.22 1.23
N THR A 82 9.46 10.16 2.04
CA THR A 82 9.95 11.45 1.57
C THR A 82 11.35 11.30 0.96
N SER A 83 11.76 12.28 0.17
CA SER A 83 13.15 12.41 -0.26
C SER A 83 14.09 12.50 0.95
N PHE A 84 15.30 12.05 0.80
CA PHE A 84 16.36 12.19 1.80
C PHE A 84 17.62 12.72 1.14
N ASN A 85 18.44 13.41 1.91
CA ASN A 85 19.70 13.95 1.46
C ASN A 85 20.81 12.92 1.70
N THR A 86 21.43 12.44 0.65
CA THR A 86 22.49 11.43 0.71
C THR A 86 23.79 11.96 1.35
N SER A 87 23.95 13.28 1.44
CA SER A 87 25.11 13.90 2.09
C SER A 87 25.02 13.92 3.62
N GLU A 88 23.85 13.62 4.20
CA GLU A 88 23.60 13.65 5.65
C GLU A 88 23.89 12.32 6.35
N GLY A 89 24.46 11.35 5.67
CA GLY A 89 24.87 10.07 6.25
C GLY A 89 24.41 8.85 5.47
N ASN A 90 24.82 7.69 5.95
CA ASN A 90 24.46 6.41 5.37
C ASN A 90 23.08 5.97 5.89
N ARG A 91 22.25 5.52 4.97
CA ARG A 91 20.97 4.91 5.27
C ARG A 91 21.00 3.44 4.87
N PHE A 92 20.71 2.57 5.83
CA PHE A 92 20.51 1.15 5.59
C PHE A 92 19.13 0.76 6.07
N LEU A 93 18.34 0.16 5.19
CA LEU A 93 16.99 -0.35 5.47
C LEU A 93 16.87 -1.75 4.90
N GLN A 94 16.45 -2.69 5.72
CA GLN A 94 16.04 -4.02 5.28
C GLN A 94 14.52 -4.11 5.27
N GLY A 95 13.96 -4.70 4.21
CA GLY A 95 12.54 -4.98 4.10
C GLY A 95 12.31 -6.47 3.95
N LEU A 96 11.24 -6.95 4.58
CA LEU A 96 10.76 -8.32 4.48
C LEU A 96 9.25 -8.28 4.25
N TYR A 97 8.76 -9.16 3.38
CA TYR A 97 7.34 -9.40 3.20
C TYR A 97 7.01 -10.80 3.73
N ILE A 98 5.93 -10.90 4.46
CA ILE A 98 5.41 -12.16 4.99
C ILE A 98 4.00 -12.31 4.45
N ASP A 99 3.69 -13.51 3.94
CA ASP A 99 2.35 -13.80 3.45
C ASP A 99 1.34 -13.72 4.61
N HIS A 100 0.21 -13.08 4.34
CA HIS A 100 -0.84 -12.85 5.33
C HIS A 100 -1.37 -14.16 5.91
N ASP A 101 -1.59 -15.17 5.08
CA ASP A 101 -2.03 -16.51 5.48
C ASP A 101 -1.07 -17.17 6.48
N SER A 102 0.23 -16.97 6.32
CA SER A 102 1.25 -17.51 7.22
C SER A 102 1.14 -16.92 8.62
N ILE A 103 0.85 -15.62 8.72
CA ILE A 103 0.64 -14.92 9.99
C ILE A 103 -0.66 -15.41 10.64
N GLU A 104 -1.76 -15.46 9.90
CA GLU A 104 -3.04 -15.94 10.40
C GLU A 104 -2.99 -17.38 10.89
N SER A 105 -2.37 -18.25 10.11
CA SER A 105 -2.19 -19.66 10.47
C SER A 105 -1.40 -19.78 11.77
N LYS A 106 -0.30 -19.07 11.90
CA LYS A 106 0.51 -19.09 13.11
C LYS A 106 -0.24 -18.55 14.33
N TYR A 107 -0.99 -17.46 14.15
CA TYR A 107 -1.84 -16.90 15.20
C TYR A 107 -2.90 -17.89 15.69
N LYS A 108 -3.60 -18.56 14.76
CA LYS A 108 -4.62 -19.58 15.10
C LYS A 108 -4.02 -20.75 15.90
N VAL A 109 -2.84 -21.25 15.48
CA VAL A 109 -2.13 -22.33 16.20
C VAL A 109 -1.73 -21.89 17.61
N LEU A 110 -1.19 -20.70 17.75
CA LEU A 110 -0.78 -20.20 19.08
C LEU A 110 -1.98 -19.99 20.00
N LYS A 111 -3.10 -19.50 19.48
CA LYS A 111 -4.33 -19.27 20.25
C LYS A 111 -4.98 -20.57 20.75
N GLN A 112 -4.81 -21.70 20.05
CA GLN A 112 -5.32 -23.01 20.47
C GLN A 112 -4.51 -23.63 21.60
N ASN A 113 -3.30 -23.15 21.88
CA ASN A 113 -2.39 -23.68 22.90
C ASN A 113 -2.38 -22.82 24.19
N ILE A 114 -3.29 -21.89 24.31
CA ILE A 114 -3.56 -21.08 25.51
C ILE A 114 -4.90 -21.50 26.13
#